data_3161fe6eda8072792861fc9e7063a0c6
#
_entry.id   3161fe6eda8072792861fc9e7063a0c6
#
_cell.length_a   1.000
_cell.length_b   1.000
_cell.length_c   1.000
_cell.angle_alpha   90.00
_cell.angle_beta   90.00
_cell.angle_gamma   90.00
#
_symmetry.space_group_name_H-M   'P 1'
#
loop_
_entity.id
_entity.type
_entity.pdbx_description
1 polymer ?
#
loop_
_entity_poly.entity_id
_entity_poly.type
_entity_poly.pdbx_seq_one_letter_code
_entity_poly.pdbx_strand_id
1 'polypeptide(L)'
;LLIILQVGHNTKALAISYIPLVVAGLVLLKQHKLLPGFLVSLVAISLQLRANHYQMTYYMLILLGIYFVVYLVDSYKKNDVKYFIKYMGVFALAGIMSLGLNAPNILSTYEYSKYSTRSQSELKINPDGTEKEKSTGLDYDYITQYSYGVFESFNLVAPRVQGGASSEDVGDDSDLYKFLVDNNVPKPQADSFIKSVPTYWGNQPILEAPAYIGASIVFLFILSIFVVKGPFKWWLLISFLLSLLLSWGKNFPLLTNFFIDYVPFYNKFRAVSSIQVILEFAVPLLSVIGLHKFLADSNLKNIKRSLAIYSVPLIILFVFSGSLSFAGLYDDYYSNGYGQEIFNQIIEERKYIFNKDIIRALLIGGIIFLTLRFSRLIGRNFTFIIVFIIVFIDLFTVNNRYIDKDLFIDKSINTYQLSEIDNEILTDTLDYRVFNVSAGLSNASTSYHHNTLNGYHAAKLRRFQEYYDYLSFHDNEKLFNSLNVKYLI
;
A
#
# COMPACT_ATOMS: atom_id res chain seq x y z
N LEU A 1 -4.20 -3.54 7.33
CA LEU A 1 -5.58 -3.56 6.77
C LEU A 1 -6.49 -2.48 7.34
N LEU A 2 -6.41 -2.14 8.65
CA LEU A 2 -7.26 -1.10 9.26
C LEU A 2 -7.02 0.27 8.62
N ILE A 3 -5.77 0.68 8.39
CA ILE A 3 -5.44 1.94 7.73
C ILE A 3 -5.97 1.94 6.28
N ILE A 4 -5.86 0.82 5.56
CA ILE A 4 -6.42 0.69 4.20
C ILE A 4 -7.94 0.86 4.20
N LEU A 5 -8.64 0.36 5.24
CA LEU A 5 -10.09 0.55 5.42
C LEU A 5 -10.42 2.00 5.77
N GLN A 6 -9.64 2.63 6.65
CA GLN A 6 -9.81 4.04 7.05
C GLN A 6 -9.77 4.98 5.84
N VAL A 7 -8.83 4.78 4.91
CA VAL A 7 -8.75 5.56 3.67
C VAL A 7 -9.74 5.12 2.57
N GLY A 8 -10.74 4.29 2.91
CA GLY A 8 -11.84 3.91 2.02
C GLY A 8 -11.54 2.81 1.00
N HIS A 9 -10.38 2.16 1.05
CA HIS A 9 -10.01 1.11 0.09
C HIS A 9 -10.54 -0.28 0.47
N ASN A 10 -11.85 -0.41 0.68
CA ASN A 10 -12.51 -1.63 1.15
C ASN A 10 -12.26 -2.85 0.23
N THR A 11 -12.39 -2.67 -1.08
CA THR A 11 -12.17 -3.75 -2.05
C THR A 11 -10.71 -4.21 -2.09
N LYS A 12 -9.76 -3.29 -1.89
CA LYS A 12 -8.33 -3.60 -1.77
C LYS A 12 -8.07 -4.44 -0.52
N ALA A 13 -8.61 -4.04 0.63
CA ALA A 13 -8.47 -4.77 1.89
C ALA A 13 -9.03 -6.19 1.81
N LEU A 14 -10.23 -6.34 1.22
CA LEU A 14 -10.84 -7.66 1.00
C LEU A 14 -9.97 -8.55 0.09
N ALA A 15 -9.51 -8.02 -1.05
CA ALA A 15 -8.68 -8.78 -1.96
C ALA A 15 -7.35 -9.24 -1.31
N ILE A 16 -6.72 -8.40 -0.51
CA ILE A 16 -5.51 -8.77 0.24
C ILE A 16 -5.80 -9.88 1.25
N SER A 17 -6.93 -9.81 1.94
CA SER A 17 -7.31 -10.78 2.99
C SER A 17 -7.49 -12.21 2.48
N TYR A 18 -7.82 -12.39 1.21
CA TYR A 18 -8.02 -13.73 0.63
C TYR A 18 -6.73 -14.38 0.12
N ILE A 19 -5.63 -13.67 -0.04
CA ILE A 19 -4.35 -14.23 -0.50
C ILE A 19 -3.88 -15.41 0.38
N PRO A 20 -3.87 -15.31 1.72
CA PRO A 20 -3.47 -16.43 2.57
C PRO A 20 -4.35 -17.68 2.38
N LEU A 21 -5.64 -17.50 2.12
CA LEU A 21 -6.58 -18.61 1.93
C LEU A 21 -6.33 -19.31 0.59
N VAL A 22 -6.05 -18.56 -0.49
CA VAL A 22 -5.65 -19.12 -1.79
C VAL A 22 -4.39 -19.95 -1.65
N VAL A 23 -3.39 -19.44 -0.93
CA VAL A 23 -2.14 -20.17 -0.67
C VAL A 23 -2.39 -21.40 0.20
N ALA A 24 -3.29 -21.34 1.20
CA ALA A 24 -3.64 -22.50 2.02
C ALA A 24 -4.24 -23.63 1.16
N GLY A 25 -5.13 -23.30 0.22
CA GLY A 25 -5.67 -24.28 -0.73
C GLY A 25 -4.57 -24.96 -1.55
N LEU A 26 -3.62 -24.19 -2.08
CA LEU A 26 -2.49 -24.69 -2.84
C LEU A 26 -1.57 -25.60 -1.99
N VAL A 27 -1.32 -25.24 -0.73
CA VAL A 27 -0.53 -26.04 0.22
C VAL A 27 -1.26 -27.37 0.53
N LEU A 28 -2.56 -27.38 0.69
CA LEU A 28 -3.35 -28.60 0.89
C LEU A 28 -3.24 -29.53 -0.33
N LEU A 29 -3.36 -28.99 -1.55
CA LEU A 29 -3.19 -29.76 -2.78
C LEU A 29 -1.81 -30.41 -2.84
N LYS A 30 -0.75 -29.65 -2.52
CA LYS A 30 0.61 -30.17 -2.46
C LYS A 30 0.78 -31.29 -1.40
N GLN A 31 0.01 -31.24 -0.31
CA GLN A 31 0.03 -32.27 0.75
C GLN A 31 -0.82 -33.50 0.41
N HIS A 32 -1.14 -33.76 -0.85
CA HIS A 32 -2.01 -34.85 -1.33
C HIS A 32 -3.46 -34.78 -0.88
N LYS A 33 -3.91 -33.65 -0.32
CA LYS A 33 -5.31 -33.41 0.10
C LYS A 33 -6.08 -32.77 -1.05
N LEU A 34 -6.33 -33.53 -2.14
CA LEU A 34 -6.85 -32.98 -3.39
C LEU A 34 -8.23 -32.36 -3.24
N LEU A 35 -9.21 -33.06 -2.64
CA LEU A 35 -10.57 -32.53 -2.49
C LEU A 35 -10.64 -31.35 -1.53
N PRO A 36 -10.10 -31.39 -0.30
CA PRO A 36 -10.05 -30.21 0.57
C PRO A 36 -9.30 -29.03 -0.07
N GLY A 37 -8.17 -29.29 -0.71
CA GLY A 37 -7.39 -28.26 -1.39
C GLY A 37 -8.14 -27.63 -2.57
N PHE A 38 -8.86 -28.44 -3.36
CA PHE A 38 -9.73 -27.93 -4.43
C PHE A 38 -10.84 -27.02 -3.88
N LEU A 39 -11.57 -27.47 -2.87
CA LEU A 39 -12.69 -26.70 -2.29
C LEU A 39 -12.22 -25.38 -1.67
N VAL A 40 -11.12 -25.42 -0.90
CA VAL A 40 -10.53 -24.21 -0.34
C VAL A 40 -10.05 -23.26 -1.43
N SER A 41 -9.38 -23.77 -2.46
CA SER A 41 -8.93 -22.96 -3.60
C SER A 41 -10.09 -22.33 -4.37
N LEU A 42 -11.15 -23.12 -4.64
CA LEU A 42 -12.34 -22.67 -5.35
C LEU A 42 -13.03 -21.51 -4.59
N VAL A 43 -13.26 -21.67 -3.30
CA VAL A 43 -13.90 -20.64 -2.47
C VAL A 43 -12.99 -19.40 -2.37
N ALA A 44 -11.70 -19.62 -2.08
CA ALA A 44 -10.76 -18.52 -1.89
C ALA A 44 -10.57 -17.68 -3.15
N ILE A 45 -10.38 -18.32 -4.31
CA ILE A 45 -10.22 -17.61 -5.59
C ILE A 45 -11.52 -16.93 -5.98
N SER A 46 -12.68 -17.55 -5.75
CA SER A 46 -13.98 -16.95 -6.02
C SER A 46 -14.20 -15.67 -5.20
N LEU A 47 -13.87 -15.69 -3.91
CA LEU A 47 -13.96 -14.53 -3.03
C LEU A 47 -12.93 -13.44 -3.42
N GLN A 48 -11.73 -13.84 -3.80
CA GLN A 48 -10.69 -12.96 -4.31
C GLN A 48 -11.16 -12.19 -5.57
N LEU A 49 -11.76 -12.88 -6.53
CA LEU A 49 -12.29 -12.26 -7.74
C LEU A 49 -13.52 -11.39 -7.44
N ARG A 50 -14.40 -11.84 -6.51
CA ARG A 50 -15.57 -11.07 -6.08
C ARG A 50 -15.21 -9.75 -5.39
N ALA A 51 -14.03 -9.65 -4.74
CA ALA A 51 -13.55 -8.40 -4.17
C ALA A 51 -13.35 -7.29 -5.22
N ASN A 52 -13.34 -7.65 -6.50
CA ASN A 52 -13.31 -6.75 -7.65
C ASN A 52 -12.13 -5.76 -7.64
N HIS A 53 -10.97 -6.19 -7.13
CA HIS A 53 -9.75 -5.40 -7.14
C HIS A 53 -8.66 -6.10 -7.96
N TYR A 54 -8.73 -5.94 -9.28
CA TYR A 54 -7.91 -6.69 -10.24
C TYR A 54 -6.40 -6.49 -10.07
N GLN A 55 -5.94 -5.34 -9.62
CA GLN A 55 -4.53 -5.09 -9.33
C GLN A 55 -4.00 -6.02 -8.22
N MET A 56 -4.76 -6.20 -7.13
CA MET A 56 -4.37 -7.13 -6.06
C MET A 56 -4.43 -8.59 -6.52
N THR A 57 -5.41 -8.94 -7.34
CA THR A 57 -5.48 -10.25 -7.98
C THR A 57 -4.28 -10.49 -8.89
N TYR A 58 -3.87 -9.48 -9.66
CA TYR A 58 -2.69 -9.56 -10.52
C TYR A 58 -1.40 -9.77 -9.72
N TYR A 59 -1.22 -9.06 -8.62
CA TYR A 59 -0.06 -9.27 -7.74
C TYR A 59 -0.06 -10.65 -7.08
N MET A 60 -1.22 -11.17 -6.71
CA MET A 60 -1.36 -12.56 -6.27
C MET A 60 -0.93 -13.55 -7.37
N LEU A 61 -1.26 -13.30 -8.64
CA LEU A 61 -0.82 -14.14 -9.75
C LEU A 61 0.70 -14.11 -9.93
N ILE A 62 1.37 -12.98 -9.71
CA ILE A 62 2.84 -12.90 -9.69
C ILE A 62 3.40 -13.80 -8.57
N LEU A 63 2.87 -13.71 -7.35
CA LEU A 63 3.25 -14.56 -6.22
C LEU A 63 3.10 -16.05 -6.55
N LEU A 64 1.98 -16.44 -7.18
CA LEU A 64 1.70 -17.81 -7.60
C LEU A 64 2.58 -18.25 -8.78
N GLY A 65 2.91 -17.34 -9.70
CA GLY A 65 3.84 -17.60 -10.79
C GLY A 65 5.24 -17.94 -10.29
N ILE A 66 5.74 -17.20 -9.30
CA ILE A 66 7.02 -17.51 -8.63
C ILE A 66 6.93 -18.87 -7.93
N TYR A 67 5.81 -19.17 -7.25
CA TYR A 67 5.57 -20.49 -6.68
C TYR A 67 5.68 -21.59 -7.73
N PHE A 68 4.97 -21.43 -8.85
CA PHE A 68 4.97 -22.39 -9.94
C PHE A 68 6.39 -22.71 -10.41
N VAL A 69 7.19 -21.68 -10.72
CA VAL A 69 8.57 -21.87 -11.21
C VAL A 69 9.44 -22.56 -10.17
N VAL A 70 9.43 -22.10 -8.92
CA VAL A 70 10.27 -22.66 -7.86
C VAL A 70 9.92 -24.12 -7.59
N TYR A 71 8.63 -24.45 -7.54
CA TYR A 71 8.19 -25.83 -7.25
C TYR A 71 8.27 -26.76 -8.46
N LEU A 72 8.18 -26.24 -9.68
CA LEU A 72 8.47 -27.01 -10.88
C LEU A 72 9.93 -27.48 -10.87
N VAL A 73 10.87 -26.58 -10.59
CA VAL A 73 12.30 -26.91 -10.48
C VAL A 73 12.57 -27.91 -9.35
N ASP A 74 11.92 -27.74 -8.19
CA ASP A 74 12.06 -28.68 -7.07
C ASP A 74 11.50 -30.07 -7.42
N SER A 75 10.33 -30.12 -8.06
CA SER A 75 9.70 -31.37 -8.49
C SER A 75 10.50 -32.10 -9.57
N TYR A 76 11.11 -31.34 -10.49
CA TYR A 76 12.01 -31.89 -11.48
C TYR A 76 13.24 -32.57 -10.82
N LYS A 77 13.87 -31.88 -9.87
CA LYS A 77 15.02 -32.41 -9.10
C LYS A 77 14.66 -33.64 -8.27
N LYS A 78 13.40 -33.78 -7.86
CA LYS A 78 12.90 -34.90 -7.05
C LYS A 78 12.25 -36.04 -7.86
N ASN A 79 12.21 -35.90 -9.20
CA ASN A 79 11.47 -36.80 -10.08
C ASN A 79 9.97 -36.94 -9.76
N ASP A 80 9.34 -35.88 -9.27
CA ASP A 80 7.92 -35.83 -8.86
C ASP A 80 7.08 -34.87 -9.72
N VAL A 81 7.47 -34.65 -10.95
CA VAL A 81 6.79 -33.70 -11.88
C VAL A 81 5.37 -34.16 -12.19
N LYS A 82 5.08 -35.46 -12.22
CA LYS A 82 3.73 -35.98 -12.47
C LYS A 82 2.75 -35.50 -11.41
N TYR A 83 3.13 -35.58 -10.14
CA TYR A 83 2.28 -35.11 -9.05
C TYR A 83 2.17 -33.58 -9.05
N PHE A 84 3.25 -32.87 -9.34
CA PHE A 84 3.24 -31.42 -9.50
C PHE A 84 2.18 -30.98 -10.53
N ILE A 85 2.22 -31.56 -11.74
CA ILE A 85 1.24 -31.26 -12.80
C ILE A 85 -0.18 -31.60 -12.34
N LYS A 86 -0.37 -32.73 -11.66
CA LYS A 86 -1.67 -33.15 -11.16
C LYS A 86 -2.29 -32.11 -10.21
N TYR A 87 -1.58 -31.73 -9.16
CA TYR A 87 -2.16 -30.79 -8.18
C TYR A 87 -2.27 -29.36 -8.72
N MET A 88 -1.35 -28.93 -9.60
CA MET A 88 -1.49 -27.65 -10.30
C MET A 88 -2.66 -27.65 -11.29
N GLY A 89 -2.96 -28.76 -11.94
CA GLY A 89 -4.14 -28.93 -12.78
C GLY A 89 -5.45 -28.82 -11.96
N VAL A 90 -5.48 -29.42 -10.76
CA VAL A 90 -6.63 -29.26 -9.83
C VAL A 90 -6.77 -27.80 -9.36
N PHE A 91 -5.65 -27.13 -9.08
CA PHE A 91 -5.67 -25.72 -8.72
C PHE A 91 -6.16 -24.83 -9.88
N ALA A 92 -5.69 -25.10 -11.10
CA ALA A 92 -6.13 -24.41 -12.31
C ALA A 92 -7.63 -24.63 -12.57
N LEU A 93 -8.14 -25.86 -12.36
CA LEU A 93 -9.57 -26.14 -12.46
C LEU A 93 -10.40 -25.32 -11.47
N ALA A 94 -9.93 -25.22 -10.21
CA ALA A 94 -10.56 -24.35 -9.22
C ALA A 94 -10.56 -22.87 -9.70
N GLY A 95 -9.48 -22.40 -10.29
CA GLY A 95 -9.38 -21.07 -10.88
C GLY A 95 -10.37 -20.85 -12.03
N ILE A 96 -10.47 -21.78 -12.98
CA ILE A 96 -11.41 -21.71 -14.10
C ILE A 96 -12.86 -21.68 -13.60
N MET A 97 -13.21 -22.54 -12.64
CA MET A 97 -14.56 -22.53 -12.06
C MET A 97 -14.84 -21.22 -11.31
N SER A 98 -13.85 -20.66 -10.60
CA SER A 98 -13.96 -19.37 -9.93
C SER A 98 -14.18 -18.21 -10.91
N LEU A 99 -13.52 -18.25 -12.09
CA LEU A 99 -13.77 -17.30 -13.19
C LEU A 99 -15.21 -17.42 -13.70
N GLY A 100 -15.72 -18.65 -13.88
CA GLY A 100 -17.10 -18.89 -14.27
C GLY A 100 -18.11 -18.33 -13.27
N LEU A 101 -17.90 -18.55 -11.97
CA LEU A 101 -18.75 -18.02 -10.89
C LEU A 101 -18.78 -16.49 -10.83
N ASN A 102 -17.72 -15.83 -11.29
CA ASN A 102 -17.59 -14.36 -11.31
C ASN A 102 -17.70 -13.77 -12.73
N ALA A 103 -18.08 -14.57 -13.73
CA ALA A 103 -18.11 -14.17 -15.12
C ALA A 103 -18.89 -12.86 -15.40
N PRO A 104 -20.09 -12.62 -14.82
CA PRO A 104 -20.79 -11.37 -15.05
C PRO A 104 -19.95 -10.13 -14.67
N ASN A 105 -19.34 -10.14 -13.50
CA ASN A 105 -18.51 -9.01 -13.03
C ASN A 105 -17.24 -8.84 -13.89
N ILE A 106 -16.60 -9.95 -14.25
CA ILE A 106 -15.36 -9.94 -15.04
C ILE A 106 -15.66 -9.43 -16.45
N LEU A 107 -16.70 -9.96 -17.10
CA LEU A 107 -17.05 -9.58 -18.47
C LEU A 107 -17.53 -8.12 -18.53
N SER A 108 -18.35 -7.67 -17.59
CA SER A 108 -18.80 -6.28 -17.53
C SER A 108 -17.62 -5.32 -17.32
N THR A 109 -16.69 -5.67 -16.42
CA THR A 109 -15.48 -4.85 -16.19
C THR A 109 -14.56 -4.86 -17.40
N TYR A 110 -14.40 -6.01 -18.06
CA TYR A 110 -13.61 -6.11 -19.29
C TYR A 110 -14.20 -5.22 -20.39
N GLU A 111 -15.51 -5.29 -20.62
CA GLU A 111 -16.19 -4.44 -21.61
C GLU A 111 -16.03 -2.96 -21.26
N TYR A 112 -16.33 -2.57 -20.01
CA TYR A 112 -16.16 -1.18 -19.57
C TYR A 112 -14.72 -0.68 -19.71
N SER A 113 -13.73 -1.55 -19.44
CA SER A 113 -12.30 -1.17 -19.48
C SER A 113 -11.85 -0.68 -20.85
N LYS A 114 -12.49 -1.14 -21.93
CA LYS A 114 -12.20 -0.71 -23.31
C LYS A 114 -12.47 0.77 -23.54
N TYR A 115 -13.39 1.35 -22.79
CA TYR A 115 -13.82 2.74 -22.90
C TYR A 115 -13.26 3.64 -21.77
N SER A 116 -12.53 3.04 -20.83
CA SER A 116 -11.99 3.76 -19.69
C SER A 116 -10.64 4.40 -20.00
N THR A 117 -10.17 5.24 -19.07
CA THR A 117 -8.81 5.83 -19.09
C THR A 117 -7.68 4.78 -19.14
N ARG A 118 -7.99 3.50 -18.93
CA ARG A 118 -7.03 2.37 -19.03
C ARG A 118 -6.92 1.77 -20.43
N SER A 119 -7.68 2.29 -21.42
CA SER A 119 -7.60 1.93 -22.84
C SER A 119 -6.74 2.92 -23.63
N GLN A 120 -6.64 2.74 -24.93
CA GLN A 120 -6.00 3.72 -25.82
C GLN A 120 -6.85 4.98 -25.98
N SER A 121 -6.18 6.14 -26.12
CA SER A 121 -6.82 7.37 -26.56
C SER A 121 -7.21 7.31 -28.03
N GLU A 122 -8.40 7.84 -28.35
CA GLU A 122 -8.82 8.05 -29.73
C GLU A 122 -8.29 9.40 -30.29
N LEU A 123 -7.87 10.31 -29.39
CA LEU A 123 -7.31 11.60 -29.76
C LEU A 123 -5.84 11.46 -30.18
N LYS A 124 -5.45 12.23 -31.19
CA LYS A 124 -4.08 12.31 -31.69
C LYS A 124 -3.32 13.52 -31.16
N ILE A 125 -4.01 14.42 -30.50
CA ILE A 125 -3.48 15.68 -29.97
C ILE A 125 -3.83 15.83 -28.50
N ASN A 126 -2.97 16.48 -27.75
CA ASN A 126 -3.21 16.94 -26.39
C ASN A 126 -4.04 18.23 -26.36
N PRO A 127 -4.60 18.65 -25.22
CA PRO A 127 -5.33 19.92 -25.10
C PRO A 127 -4.53 21.14 -25.56
N ASP A 128 -3.20 21.13 -25.41
CA ASP A 128 -2.28 22.19 -25.84
C ASP A 128 -1.95 22.17 -27.34
N GLY A 129 -2.53 21.22 -28.11
CA GLY A 129 -2.30 21.06 -29.54
C GLY A 129 -1.06 20.24 -29.92
N THR A 130 -0.28 19.76 -28.97
CA THR A 130 0.86 18.88 -29.23
C THR A 130 0.42 17.46 -29.62
N GLU A 131 1.28 16.75 -30.35
CA GLU A 131 1.00 15.37 -30.74
C GLU A 131 0.95 14.45 -29.50
N LYS A 132 -0.09 13.64 -29.39
CA LYS A 132 -0.27 12.71 -28.28
C LYS A 132 0.45 11.39 -28.56
N GLU A 133 1.32 10.99 -27.67
CA GLU A 133 2.00 9.70 -27.76
C GLU A 133 0.99 8.53 -27.68
N LYS A 134 1.17 7.56 -28.55
CA LYS A 134 0.34 6.34 -28.55
C LYS A 134 0.74 5.45 -27.38
N SER A 135 -0.02 5.46 -26.31
CA SER A 135 0.16 4.51 -25.20
C SER A 135 -0.87 3.38 -25.29
N THR A 136 -0.44 2.15 -25.05
CA THR A 136 -1.34 0.98 -24.97
C THR A 136 -1.92 0.80 -23.56
N GLY A 137 -1.59 1.68 -22.62
CA GLY A 137 -1.96 1.64 -21.22
C GLY A 137 -2.06 3.01 -20.60
N LEU A 138 -1.68 3.08 -19.32
CA LEU A 138 -1.52 4.33 -18.58
C LEU A 138 -0.16 4.96 -18.92
N ASP A 139 -0.05 6.26 -18.75
CA ASP A 139 1.20 7.00 -18.94
C ASP A 139 2.22 6.61 -17.86
N TYR A 140 3.52 6.63 -18.20
CA TYR A 140 4.60 6.22 -17.31
C TYR A 140 4.59 6.97 -15.98
N ASP A 141 4.45 8.30 -16.04
CA ASP A 141 4.45 9.13 -14.83
C ASP A 141 3.26 8.82 -13.93
N TYR A 142 2.11 8.53 -14.52
CA TYR A 142 0.91 8.13 -13.78
C TYR A 142 1.04 6.73 -13.16
N ILE A 143 1.64 5.77 -13.86
CA ILE A 143 1.96 4.44 -13.33
C ILE A 143 2.88 4.54 -12.12
N THR A 144 3.94 5.36 -12.24
CA THR A 144 5.05 5.45 -11.29
C THR A 144 4.91 6.58 -10.28
N GLN A 145 3.82 7.33 -10.30
CA GLN A 145 3.58 8.47 -9.40
C GLN A 145 3.78 8.10 -7.92
N TYR A 146 3.30 6.92 -7.51
CA TYR A 146 3.49 6.37 -6.18
C TYR A 146 4.60 5.32 -6.21
N SER A 147 5.83 5.75 -6.44
CA SER A 147 7.03 4.94 -6.34
C SER A 147 7.63 5.02 -4.95
N TYR A 148 7.94 3.87 -4.38
CA TYR A 148 8.57 3.77 -3.07
C TYR A 148 10.03 4.21 -3.14
N GLY A 149 10.50 4.98 -2.18
CA GLY A 149 11.91 5.36 -2.11
C GLY A 149 12.81 4.16 -1.78
N VAL A 150 14.00 4.10 -2.34
CA VAL A 150 14.97 3.06 -1.97
C VAL A 150 15.29 3.16 -0.48
N PHE A 151 15.56 4.36 0.01
CA PHE A 151 15.81 4.64 1.42
C PHE A 151 14.55 4.43 2.28
N GLU A 152 13.38 4.72 1.73
CA GLU A 152 12.08 4.48 2.35
C GLU A 152 11.84 2.99 2.71
N SER A 153 12.57 2.07 2.07
CA SER A 153 12.51 0.64 2.39
C SER A 153 12.85 0.32 3.85
N PHE A 154 13.57 1.19 4.54
CA PHE A 154 13.80 1.07 5.98
C PHE A 154 12.55 1.34 6.83
N ASN A 155 11.49 1.96 6.28
CA ASN A 155 10.20 2.08 6.96
C ASN A 155 9.59 0.72 7.30
N LEU A 156 9.92 -0.33 6.53
CA LEU A 156 9.46 -1.70 6.82
C LEU A 156 9.91 -2.19 8.20
N VAL A 157 10.99 -1.64 8.77
CA VAL A 157 11.57 -2.01 10.06
C VAL A 157 11.54 -0.88 11.09
N ALA A 158 11.63 0.39 10.66
CA ALA A 158 11.52 1.57 11.51
C ALA A 158 10.57 2.56 10.83
N PRO A 159 9.30 2.68 11.26
CA PRO A 159 8.20 3.16 10.40
C PRO A 159 8.33 4.61 9.95
N ARG A 160 9.14 5.44 10.61
CA ARG A 160 9.28 6.86 10.28
C ARG A 160 10.69 7.25 9.83
N VAL A 161 11.40 6.34 9.14
CA VAL A 161 12.72 6.65 8.56
C VAL A 161 12.63 7.73 7.47
N GLN A 162 11.58 7.76 6.67
CA GLN A 162 11.28 8.89 5.79
C GLN A 162 10.05 9.71 6.24
N GLY A 163 9.86 9.81 7.55
CA GLY A 163 8.72 10.46 8.16
C GLY A 163 7.49 9.55 8.21
N GLY A 164 6.45 10.02 8.86
CA GLY A 164 5.23 9.24 9.11
C GLY A 164 4.21 9.39 8.00
N ALA A 165 3.45 10.48 8.04
CA ALA A 165 2.38 10.79 7.10
C ALA A 165 2.54 12.19 6.49
N SER A 166 1.77 12.46 5.42
CA SER A 166 1.68 13.81 4.86
C SER A 166 0.96 14.78 5.81
N SER A 167 0.20 14.24 6.76
CA SER A 167 -0.45 14.95 7.86
C SER A 167 -0.43 14.03 9.08
N GLU A 168 0.37 14.36 10.08
CA GLU A 168 0.58 13.52 11.28
C GLU A 168 0.41 14.36 12.55
N ASP A 169 -0.23 13.79 13.56
CA ASP A 169 -0.29 14.38 14.91
C ASP A 169 1.04 14.10 15.63
N VAL A 170 1.79 15.15 15.92
CA VAL A 170 3.08 15.07 16.61
C VAL A 170 2.96 15.19 18.14
N GLY A 171 1.78 15.52 18.63
CA GLY A 171 1.46 15.66 20.05
C GLY A 171 1.81 17.01 20.67
N ASP A 172 1.16 17.30 21.78
CA ASP A 172 1.33 18.54 22.56
C ASP A 172 2.61 18.56 23.43
N ASP A 173 3.32 17.42 23.51
CA ASP A 173 4.64 17.30 24.14
C ASP A 173 5.80 17.55 23.18
N SER A 174 5.53 17.73 21.87
CA SER A 174 6.53 17.96 20.82
C SER A 174 7.30 19.29 21.02
N ASP A 175 8.53 19.34 20.53
CA ASP A 175 9.32 20.57 20.57
C ASP A 175 8.75 21.63 19.58
N LEU A 176 8.12 21.18 18.52
CA LEU A 176 7.36 22.05 17.62
C LEU A 176 6.21 22.77 18.35
N TYR A 177 5.44 22.05 19.17
CA TYR A 177 4.36 22.68 19.95
C TYR A 177 4.89 23.72 20.92
N LYS A 178 5.94 23.40 21.68
CA LYS A 178 6.59 24.34 22.59
C LYS A 178 7.07 25.59 21.85
N PHE A 179 7.72 25.41 20.69
CA PHE A 179 8.14 26.52 19.86
C PHE A 179 6.99 27.43 19.44
N LEU A 180 5.85 26.87 19.01
CA LEU A 180 4.67 27.65 18.63
C LEU A 180 4.13 28.48 19.81
N VAL A 181 4.02 27.87 20.99
CA VAL A 181 3.53 28.52 22.22
C VAL A 181 4.49 29.62 22.68
N ASP A 182 5.79 29.35 22.68
CA ASP A 182 6.83 30.32 23.09
C ASP A 182 6.88 31.53 22.14
N ASN A 183 6.51 31.34 20.88
CA ASN A 183 6.38 32.42 19.89
C ASN A 183 4.99 33.06 19.85
N ASN A 184 4.20 32.89 20.94
CA ASN A 184 2.87 33.51 21.14
C ASN A 184 1.82 33.11 20.08
N VAL A 185 1.95 31.95 19.42
CA VAL A 185 0.85 31.41 18.59
C VAL A 185 -0.32 31.05 19.52
N PRO A 186 -1.54 31.53 19.23
CA PRO A 186 -2.71 31.23 20.08
C PRO A 186 -2.88 29.73 20.25
N LYS A 187 -3.10 29.28 21.49
CA LYS A 187 -3.19 27.85 21.83
C LYS A 187 -4.13 27.04 20.90
N PRO A 188 -5.35 27.48 20.57
CA PRO A 188 -6.22 26.72 19.64
C PRO A 188 -5.61 26.54 18.25
N GLN A 189 -4.80 27.50 17.78
CA GLN A 189 -4.13 27.41 16.49
C GLN A 189 -2.94 26.45 16.57
N ALA A 190 -2.15 26.52 17.65
CA ALA A 190 -1.05 25.58 17.89
C ALA A 190 -1.58 24.14 18.03
N ASP A 191 -2.66 23.92 18.81
CA ASP A 191 -3.34 22.62 18.96
C ASP A 191 -3.85 22.06 17.63
N SER A 192 -4.36 22.92 16.74
CA SER A 192 -4.81 22.52 15.41
C SER A 192 -3.64 22.20 14.49
N PHE A 193 -2.57 22.99 14.53
CA PHE A 193 -1.40 22.82 13.67
C PHE A 193 -0.68 21.50 13.90
N ILE A 194 -0.42 21.16 15.20
CA ILE A 194 0.32 19.94 15.55
C ILE A 194 -0.39 18.64 15.15
N LYS A 195 -1.71 18.69 14.93
CA LYS A 195 -2.49 17.53 14.47
C LYS A 195 -2.31 17.22 12.99
N SER A 196 -1.69 18.13 12.22
CA SER A 196 -1.57 18.05 10.76
C SER A 196 -0.17 18.42 10.26
N VAL A 197 0.88 17.96 10.94
CA VAL A 197 2.26 18.30 10.58
C VAL A 197 2.73 17.41 9.42
N PRO A 198 3.35 17.97 8.34
CA PRO A 198 3.88 17.18 7.22
C PRO A 198 5.21 16.53 7.61
N THR A 199 5.15 15.44 8.35
CA THR A 199 6.35 14.72 8.79
C THR A 199 6.97 13.90 7.67
N TYR A 200 6.18 13.43 6.67
CA TYR A 200 6.69 12.69 5.54
C TYR A 200 7.59 13.55 4.63
N TRP A 201 8.76 13.01 4.29
CA TRP A 201 9.76 13.66 3.43
C TRP A 201 10.25 12.75 2.29
N GLY A 202 9.49 11.71 1.94
CA GLY A 202 9.75 10.84 0.80
C GLY A 202 9.21 11.40 -0.52
N ASN A 203 9.22 10.53 -1.56
CA ASN A 203 8.91 10.92 -2.93
C ASN A 203 7.46 10.65 -3.37
N GLN A 204 6.61 10.08 -2.50
CA GLN A 204 5.22 9.83 -2.83
C GLN A 204 4.37 11.11 -2.62
N PRO A 205 3.35 11.38 -3.45
CA PRO A 205 2.60 12.64 -3.38
C PRO A 205 1.84 12.82 -2.08
N ILE A 206 1.19 11.76 -1.60
CA ILE A 206 0.39 11.74 -0.37
C ILE A 206 0.60 10.38 0.30
N LEU A 207 0.82 10.41 1.60
CA LEU A 207 0.98 9.21 2.42
C LEU A 207 0.18 9.36 3.71
N GLU A 208 -0.72 8.43 3.98
CA GLU A 208 -1.51 8.38 5.22
C GLU A 208 -0.77 7.69 6.35
N ALA A 209 0.04 6.69 6.01
CA ALA A 209 0.89 5.96 6.95
C ALA A 209 2.02 5.25 6.21
N PRO A 210 3.19 5.08 6.83
CA PRO A 210 4.28 4.34 6.25
C PRO A 210 3.95 2.84 6.14
N ALA A 211 4.50 2.18 5.11
CA ALA A 211 4.47 0.73 5.05
C ALA A 211 5.35 0.17 6.18
N TYR A 212 4.76 -0.63 7.07
CA TYR A 212 5.44 -1.20 8.22
C TYR A 212 5.09 -2.67 8.43
N ILE A 213 6.09 -3.55 8.39
CA ILE A 213 5.90 -4.99 8.60
C ILE A 213 6.09 -5.37 10.06
N GLY A 214 6.91 -4.62 10.78
CA GLY A 214 7.26 -4.86 12.18
C GLY A 214 8.76 -5.11 12.37
N ALA A 215 9.37 -4.39 13.29
CA ALA A 215 10.77 -4.56 13.67
C ALA A 215 11.04 -6.00 14.14
N SER A 216 10.14 -6.55 14.93
CA SER A 216 10.14 -7.92 15.43
C SER A 216 10.05 -8.95 14.29
N ILE A 217 9.17 -8.72 13.33
CA ILE A 217 8.94 -9.62 12.19
C ILE A 217 10.15 -9.60 11.25
N VAL A 218 10.73 -8.43 10.99
CA VAL A 218 11.92 -8.32 10.14
C VAL A 218 13.12 -9.03 10.77
N PHE A 219 13.29 -8.94 12.09
CA PHE A 219 14.32 -9.74 12.80
C PHE A 219 14.11 -11.26 12.59
N LEU A 220 12.89 -11.74 12.76
CA LEU A 220 12.52 -13.14 12.55
C LEU A 220 12.67 -13.57 11.09
N PHE A 221 12.37 -12.68 10.14
CA PHE A 221 12.58 -12.92 8.72
C PHE A 221 14.05 -13.13 8.40
N ILE A 222 14.94 -12.26 8.88
CA ILE A 222 16.40 -12.43 8.72
C ILE A 222 16.86 -13.75 9.34
N LEU A 223 16.37 -14.13 10.51
CA LEU A 223 16.66 -15.43 11.13
C LEU A 223 16.20 -16.59 10.22
N SER A 224 15.02 -16.45 9.62
CA SER A 224 14.44 -17.50 8.78
C SER A 224 15.29 -17.82 7.55
N ILE A 225 16.03 -16.84 7.02
CA ILE A 225 16.95 -17.01 5.89
C ILE A 225 18.02 -18.07 6.22
N PHE A 226 18.44 -18.17 7.47
CA PHE A 226 19.46 -19.10 7.92
C PHE A 226 18.92 -20.48 8.32
N VAL A 227 17.68 -20.53 8.84
CA VAL A 227 17.14 -21.76 9.45
C VAL A 227 16.16 -22.52 8.54
N VAL A 228 15.47 -21.82 7.63
CA VAL A 228 14.55 -22.47 6.68
C VAL A 228 15.31 -22.95 5.46
N LYS A 229 15.01 -24.17 5.00
CA LYS A 229 15.60 -24.80 3.80
C LYS A 229 14.50 -25.21 2.83
N GLY A 230 14.89 -25.42 1.56
CA GLY A 230 14.00 -25.96 0.53
C GLY A 230 13.25 -24.91 -0.28
N PRO A 231 12.36 -25.35 -1.18
CA PRO A 231 11.71 -24.49 -2.17
C PRO A 231 10.80 -23.43 -1.54
N PHE A 232 10.19 -23.72 -0.39
CA PHE A 232 9.34 -22.78 0.34
C PHE A 232 10.07 -21.49 0.68
N LYS A 233 11.33 -21.60 1.15
CA LYS A 233 12.18 -20.42 1.41
C LYS A 233 12.41 -19.61 0.14
N TRP A 234 12.82 -20.29 -0.93
CA TRP A 234 13.18 -19.60 -2.16
C TRP A 234 11.97 -18.92 -2.82
N TRP A 235 10.81 -19.56 -2.78
CA TRP A 235 9.58 -18.92 -3.23
C TRP A 235 9.33 -17.59 -2.51
N LEU A 236 9.33 -17.59 -1.19
CA LEU A 236 9.03 -16.39 -0.40
C LEU A 236 10.13 -15.32 -0.49
N LEU A 237 11.42 -15.73 -0.55
CA LEU A 237 12.53 -14.79 -0.72
C LEU A 237 12.51 -14.11 -2.09
N ILE A 238 12.29 -14.86 -3.17
CA ILE A 238 12.20 -14.30 -4.52
C ILE A 238 10.99 -13.37 -4.60
N SER A 239 9.86 -13.75 -4.01
CA SER A 239 8.66 -12.92 -3.95
C SER A 239 8.90 -11.62 -3.18
N PHE A 240 9.58 -11.68 -2.04
CA PHE A 240 9.99 -10.51 -1.27
C PHE A 240 10.89 -9.58 -2.10
N LEU A 241 11.97 -10.10 -2.67
CA LEU A 241 12.93 -9.29 -3.43
C LEU A 241 12.28 -8.66 -4.66
N LEU A 242 11.54 -9.44 -5.45
CA LEU A 242 10.87 -8.91 -6.65
C LEU A 242 9.84 -7.83 -6.29
N SER A 243 9.04 -8.06 -5.25
CA SER A 243 8.06 -7.10 -4.77
C SER A 243 8.70 -5.80 -4.28
N LEU A 244 9.80 -5.90 -3.52
CA LEU A 244 10.53 -4.74 -3.04
C LEU A 244 11.12 -3.92 -4.19
N LEU A 245 11.82 -4.58 -5.11
CA LEU A 245 12.47 -3.93 -6.26
C LEU A 245 11.44 -3.26 -7.20
N LEU A 246 10.30 -3.92 -7.47
CA LEU A 246 9.24 -3.35 -8.29
C LEU A 246 8.50 -2.19 -7.57
N SER A 247 8.43 -2.20 -6.24
CA SER A 247 7.82 -1.10 -5.49
C SER A 247 8.60 0.21 -5.62
N TRP A 248 9.90 0.16 -5.92
CA TRP A 248 10.73 1.34 -6.15
C TRP A 248 10.36 2.11 -7.43
N GLY A 249 9.65 1.50 -8.36
CA GLY A 249 9.09 2.16 -9.54
C GLY A 249 10.13 3.00 -10.30
N LYS A 250 9.90 4.31 -10.42
CA LYS A 250 10.82 5.26 -11.09
C LYS A 250 12.21 5.32 -10.45
N ASN A 251 12.34 4.91 -9.19
CA ASN A 251 13.64 4.87 -8.49
C ASN A 251 14.47 3.62 -8.86
N PHE A 252 13.89 2.67 -9.61
CA PHE A 252 14.60 1.54 -10.23
C PHE A 252 14.06 1.28 -11.65
N PRO A 253 14.32 2.20 -12.60
CA PRO A 253 13.69 2.22 -13.93
C PRO A 253 14.00 0.97 -14.76
N LEU A 254 15.20 0.38 -14.61
CA LEU A 254 15.58 -0.82 -15.40
C LEU A 254 14.55 -1.94 -15.27
N LEU A 255 14.16 -2.30 -14.06
CA LEU A 255 13.19 -3.37 -13.81
C LEU A 255 11.77 -2.89 -14.11
N THR A 256 11.44 -1.67 -13.73
CA THR A 256 10.09 -1.11 -13.90
C THR A 256 9.74 -0.98 -15.37
N ASN A 257 10.63 -0.46 -16.21
CA ASN A 257 10.41 -0.36 -17.65
C ASN A 257 10.27 -1.73 -18.28
N PHE A 258 11.13 -2.70 -17.90
CA PHE A 258 10.98 -4.08 -18.37
C PHE A 258 9.58 -4.63 -18.08
N PHE A 259 9.05 -4.40 -16.88
CA PHE A 259 7.69 -4.88 -16.56
C PHE A 259 6.60 -4.11 -17.29
N ILE A 260 6.72 -2.80 -17.46
CA ILE A 260 5.76 -1.98 -18.20
C ILE A 260 5.70 -2.39 -19.67
N ASP A 261 6.85 -2.68 -20.29
CA ASP A 261 6.95 -2.91 -21.72
C ASP A 261 6.65 -4.37 -22.10
N TYR A 262 7.10 -5.33 -21.27
CA TYR A 262 7.11 -6.75 -21.66
C TYR A 262 6.19 -7.63 -20.80
N VAL A 263 5.81 -7.23 -19.59
CA VAL A 263 4.95 -8.07 -18.76
C VAL A 263 3.47 -7.72 -19.00
N PRO A 264 2.67 -8.66 -19.51
CA PRO A 264 1.30 -8.39 -19.91
C PRO A 264 0.48 -7.74 -18.79
N PHE A 265 -0.29 -6.71 -19.12
CA PHE A 265 -1.20 -5.97 -18.23
C PHE A 265 -0.53 -5.15 -17.13
N TYR A 266 0.79 -5.18 -16.93
CA TYR A 266 1.44 -4.39 -15.88
C TYR A 266 1.19 -2.89 -16.07
N ASN A 267 1.19 -2.41 -17.31
CA ASN A 267 0.91 -1.02 -17.70
C ASN A 267 -0.57 -0.58 -17.56
N LYS A 268 -1.44 -1.45 -17.04
CA LYS A 268 -2.85 -1.12 -16.76
C LYS A 268 -3.09 -0.67 -15.33
N PHE A 269 -2.09 -0.75 -14.46
CA PHE A 269 -2.19 -0.45 -13.04
C PHE A 269 -1.28 0.72 -12.67
N ARG A 270 -1.75 1.55 -11.75
CA ARG A 270 -0.98 2.66 -11.17
C ARG A 270 -0.51 2.32 -9.76
N ALA A 271 0.29 3.23 -9.16
CA ALA A 271 0.79 3.12 -7.80
C ALA A 271 1.56 1.80 -7.59
N VAL A 272 2.71 1.71 -8.25
CA VAL A 272 3.58 0.53 -8.23
C VAL A 272 3.98 0.08 -6.81
N SER A 273 4.04 1.01 -5.83
CA SER A 273 4.26 0.68 -4.42
C SER A 273 3.25 -0.32 -3.85
N SER A 274 2.04 -0.40 -4.40
CA SER A 274 1.02 -1.35 -3.96
C SER A 274 1.41 -2.82 -4.13
N ILE A 275 2.46 -3.14 -4.92
CA ILE A 275 2.98 -4.51 -5.06
C ILE A 275 3.61 -5.01 -3.74
N GLN A 276 3.87 -4.13 -2.79
CA GLN A 276 4.35 -4.50 -1.45
C GLN A 276 3.41 -5.47 -0.72
N VAL A 277 2.16 -5.59 -1.13
CA VAL A 277 1.26 -6.64 -0.62
C VAL A 277 1.86 -8.05 -0.70
N ILE A 278 2.71 -8.32 -1.69
CA ILE A 278 3.41 -9.61 -1.83
C ILE A 278 4.44 -9.78 -0.71
N LEU A 279 5.25 -8.76 -0.44
CA LEU A 279 6.24 -8.84 0.65
C LEU A 279 5.60 -8.81 2.02
N GLU A 280 4.49 -8.07 2.20
CA GLU A 280 3.71 -8.04 3.44
C GLU A 280 3.09 -9.41 3.77
N PHE A 281 2.84 -10.24 2.76
CA PHE A 281 2.45 -11.63 2.94
C PHE A 281 3.67 -12.55 3.15
N ALA A 282 4.71 -12.41 2.33
CA ALA A 282 5.85 -13.35 2.28
C ALA A 282 6.72 -13.27 3.54
N VAL A 283 6.97 -12.06 4.05
CA VAL A 283 7.86 -11.81 5.19
C VAL A 283 7.31 -12.42 6.48
N PRO A 284 6.06 -12.13 6.92
CA PRO A 284 5.50 -12.74 8.12
C PRO A 284 5.39 -14.27 8.01
N LEU A 285 4.98 -14.79 6.86
CA LEU A 285 4.83 -16.23 6.65
C LEU A 285 6.17 -16.96 6.81
N LEU A 286 7.24 -16.42 6.21
CA LEU A 286 8.57 -17.01 6.34
C LEU A 286 9.10 -16.87 7.79
N SER A 287 8.80 -15.76 8.46
CA SER A 287 9.18 -15.48 9.85
C SER A 287 8.60 -16.50 10.83
N VAL A 288 7.31 -16.82 10.70
CA VAL A 288 6.64 -17.82 11.57
C VAL A 288 7.26 -19.21 11.38
N ILE A 289 7.52 -19.60 10.13
CA ILE A 289 8.17 -20.90 9.84
C ILE A 289 9.61 -20.90 10.36
N GLY A 290 10.32 -19.79 10.19
CA GLY A 290 11.68 -19.61 10.71
C GLY A 290 11.74 -19.74 12.23
N LEU A 291 10.83 -19.09 12.96
CA LEU A 291 10.70 -19.21 14.40
C LEU A 291 10.45 -20.67 14.82
N HIS A 292 9.49 -21.34 14.16
CA HIS A 292 9.20 -22.74 14.43
C HIS A 292 10.44 -23.65 14.25
N LYS A 293 11.16 -23.48 13.13
CA LYS A 293 12.37 -24.24 12.83
C LYS A 293 13.50 -23.92 13.80
N PHE A 294 13.70 -22.65 14.14
CA PHE A 294 14.70 -22.22 15.10
C PHE A 294 14.48 -22.84 16.48
N LEU A 295 13.25 -22.85 16.97
CA LEU A 295 12.94 -23.43 18.30
C LEU A 295 13.08 -24.95 18.35
N ALA A 296 13.19 -25.64 17.21
CA ALA A 296 13.52 -27.05 17.13
C ALA A 296 15.03 -27.31 17.26
N ASP A 297 15.91 -26.43 16.72
CA ASP A 297 17.37 -26.62 16.68
C ASP A 297 18.13 -25.66 17.61
N SER A 298 17.58 -24.45 17.84
CA SER A 298 18.14 -23.40 18.72
C SER A 298 19.62 -23.08 18.48
N ASN A 299 20.02 -22.93 17.21
CA ASN A 299 21.40 -22.65 16.84
C ASN A 299 21.79 -21.18 17.10
N LEU A 300 22.61 -20.96 18.13
CA LEU A 300 23.03 -19.62 18.56
C LEU A 300 23.83 -18.83 17.51
N LYS A 301 24.56 -19.52 16.61
CA LYS A 301 25.28 -18.85 15.52
C LYS A 301 24.34 -18.12 14.59
N ASN A 302 23.18 -18.72 14.29
CA ASN A 302 22.19 -18.12 13.43
C ASN A 302 21.56 -16.87 14.02
N ILE A 303 21.23 -16.89 15.33
CA ILE A 303 20.68 -15.69 16.00
C ILE A 303 21.69 -14.53 16.01
N LYS A 304 22.96 -14.82 16.35
CA LYS A 304 24.01 -13.79 16.37
C LYS A 304 24.21 -13.16 14.99
N ARG A 305 24.20 -13.96 13.92
CA ARG A 305 24.27 -13.45 12.54
C ARG A 305 23.05 -12.59 12.20
N SER A 306 21.86 -13.04 12.59
CA SER A 306 20.62 -12.30 12.36
C SER A 306 20.64 -10.97 13.09
N LEU A 307 21.11 -10.93 14.36
CA LEU A 307 21.27 -9.70 15.09
C LEU A 307 22.22 -8.73 14.38
N ALA A 308 23.36 -9.20 13.90
CA ALA A 308 24.33 -8.35 13.21
C ALA A 308 23.73 -7.75 11.92
N ILE A 309 23.08 -8.58 11.07
CA ILE A 309 22.47 -8.11 9.82
C ILE A 309 21.32 -7.14 10.09
N TYR A 310 20.57 -7.36 11.16
CA TYR A 310 19.47 -6.50 11.57
C TYR A 310 19.96 -5.16 12.17
N SER A 311 20.88 -5.22 13.11
CA SER A 311 21.25 -4.04 13.93
C SER A 311 22.28 -3.14 13.25
N VAL A 312 23.23 -3.68 12.47
CA VAL A 312 24.32 -2.88 11.89
C VAL A 312 23.78 -1.77 10.96
N PRO A 313 22.86 -2.03 10.00
CA PRO A 313 22.31 -0.95 9.19
C PRO A 313 21.58 0.12 10.02
N LEU A 314 20.80 -0.29 11.03
CA LEU A 314 20.08 0.63 11.89
C LEU A 314 21.02 1.49 12.75
N ILE A 315 22.10 0.92 13.26
CA ILE A 315 23.13 1.66 14.00
C ILE A 315 23.83 2.67 13.08
N ILE A 316 24.16 2.27 11.84
CA ILE A 316 24.74 3.19 10.85
C ILE A 316 23.79 4.35 10.60
N LEU A 317 22.51 4.09 10.38
CA LEU A 317 21.50 5.13 10.18
C LEU A 317 21.40 6.07 11.37
N PHE A 318 21.41 5.53 12.58
CA PHE A 318 21.37 6.33 13.81
C PHE A 318 22.60 7.23 13.96
N VAL A 319 23.81 6.66 13.82
CA VAL A 319 25.07 7.40 13.97
C VAL A 319 25.24 8.50 12.93
N PHE A 320 24.81 8.25 11.69
CA PHE A 320 24.91 9.20 10.59
C PHE A 320 23.64 10.04 10.40
N SER A 321 22.67 9.99 11.30
CA SER A 321 21.43 10.76 11.20
C SER A 321 21.67 12.27 11.10
N GLY A 322 22.68 12.79 11.79
CA GLY A 322 23.07 14.20 11.72
C GLY A 322 23.55 14.67 10.33
N SER A 323 23.88 13.75 9.41
CA SER A 323 24.32 14.07 8.04
C SER A 323 23.17 14.02 7.03
N LEU A 324 21.97 13.65 7.46
CA LEU A 324 20.79 13.62 6.60
C LEU A 324 20.13 15.01 6.58
N SER A 325 19.67 15.42 5.40
CA SER A 325 18.99 16.72 5.24
C SER A 325 17.57 16.74 5.81
N PHE A 326 16.92 15.58 5.92
CA PHE A 326 15.50 15.44 6.22
C PHE A 326 14.58 16.27 5.29
N ALA A 327 15.10 16.60 4.10
CA ALA A 327 14.41 17.38 3.09
C ALA A 327 13.59 16.49 2.15
N GLY A 328 12.38 16.92 1.83
CA GLY A 328 11.42 16.22 0.98
C GLY A 328 11.07 17.01 -0.28
N LEU A 329 10.35 16.34 -1.19
CA LEU A 329 9.99 16.88 -2.51
C LEU A 329 9.08 18.14 -2.40
N TYR A 330 8.30 18.26 -1.34
CA TYR A 330 7.29 19.32 -1.16
C TYR A 330 7.72 20.40 -0.16
N ASP A 331 8.98 20.42 0.24
CA ASP A 331 9.48 21.31 1.29
C ASP A 331 9.41 22.79 0.91
N ASP A 332 9.64 23.14 -0.36
CA ASP A 332 9.47 24.51 -0.86
C ASP A 332 8.00 25.00 -0.69
N TYR A 333 7.03 24.10 -0.93
CA TYR A 333 5.64 24.41 -0.71
C TYR A 333 5.34 24.67 0.77
N TYR A 334 5.84 23.82 1.67
CA TYR A 334 5.63 23.97 3.10
C TYR A 334 6.35 25.18 3.70
N SER A 335 7.60 25.43 3.30
CA SER A 335 8.38 26.57 3.76
C SER A 335 7.76 27.91 3.33
N ASN A 336 7.23 27.96 2.10
CA ASN A 336 6.49 29.14 1.61
C ASN A 336 5.16 29.33 2.33
N GLY A 337 4.46 28.25 2.69
CA GLY A 337 3.15 28.30 3.36
C GLY A 337 3.24 28.62 4.85
N TYR A 338 4.20 28.01 5.57
CA TYR A 338 4.30 28.14 7.03
C TYR A 338 5.36 29.17 7.47
N GLY A 339 6.25 29.57 6.59
CA GLY A 339 7.45 30.36 6.90
C GLY A 339 8.65 29.49 7.34
N GLN A 340 9.85 30.03 7.09
CA GLN A 340 11.10 29.28 7.25
C GLN A 340 11.37 28.84 8.69
N GLU A 341 10.98 29.64 9.68
CA GLU A 341 11.23 29.32 11.10
C GLU A 341 10.42 28.11 11.56
N ILE A 342 9.11 28.08 11.28
CA ILE A 342 8.23 26.94 11.58
C ILE A 342 8.70 25.72 10.80
N PHE A 343 9.07 25.89 9.53
CA PHE A 343 9.53 24.79 8.71
C PHE A 343 10.83 24.18 9.23
N ASN A 344 11.78 24.98 9.76
CA ASN A 344 12.97 24.45 10.43
C ASN A 344 12.63 23.58 11.65
N GLN A 345 11.58 23.93 12.41
CA GLN A 345 11.11 23.07 13.51
C GLN A 345 10.50 21.76 13.01
N ILE A 346 9.82 21.77 11.86
CA ILE A 346 9.32 20.53 11.21
C ILE A 346 10.51 19.63 10.83
N ILE A 347 11.62 20.17 10.33
CA ILE A 347 12.84 19.38 10.03
C ILE A 347 13.43 18.76 11.31
N GLU A 348 13.50 19.50 12.42
CA GLU A 348 13.99 18.93 13.68
C GLU A 348 13.02 17.87 14.24
N GLU A 349 11.70 18.04 14.06
CA GLU A 349 10.70 17.02 14.41
C GLU A 349 10.88 15.74 13.57
N ARG A 350 11.12 15.87 12.23
CA ARG A 350 11.44 14.74 11.35
C ARG A 350 12.66 13.96 11.86
N LYS A 351 13.72 14.65 12.28
CA LYS A 351 14.93 14.07 12.82
C LYS A 351 14.70 13.39 14.16
N TYR A 352 13.88 14.00 15.03
CA TYR A 352 13.52 13.43 16.32
C TYR A 352 12.77 12.11 16.15
N ILE A 353 11.70 12.08 15.33
CA ILE A 353 10.89 10.87 15.11
C ILE A 353 11.69 9.76 14.40
N PHE A 354 12.59 10.12 13.49
CA PHE A 354 13.54 9.20 12.85
C PHE A 354 14.39 8.47 13.89
N ASN A 355 15.08 9.22 14.76
CA ASN A 355 15.94 8.63 15.79
C ASN A 355 15.14 7.79 16.79
N LYS A 356 13.97 8.27 17.22
CA LYS A 356 13.06 7.58 18.14
C LYS A 356 12.64 6.21 17.59
N ASP A 357 12.30 6.12 16.32
CA ASP A 357 11.84 4.86 15.71
C ASP A 357 13.00 3.90 15.39
N ILE A 358 14.19 4.39 15.08
CA ILE A 358 15.39 3.52 14.98
C ILE A 358 15.77 2.92 16.33
N ILE A 359 15.79 3.73 17.39
CA ILE A 359 16.05 3.23 18.76
C ILE A 359 15.00 2.19 19.14
N ARG A 360 13.71 2.48 18.87
CA ARG A 360 12.61 1.53 19.10
C ARG A 360 12.84 0.21 18.35
N ALA A 361 13.22 0.26 17.08
CA ALA A 361 13.50 -0.94 16.30
C ALA A 361 14.68 -1.75 16.90
N LEU A 362 15.77 -1.08 17.26
CA LEU A 362 16.92 -1.73 17.91
C LEU A 362 16.54 -2.39 19.23
N LEU A 363 15.73 -1.73 20.06
CA LEU A 363 15.25 -2.30 21.34
C LEU A 363 14.39 -3.54 21.10
N ILE A 364 13.43 -3.49 20.18
CA ILE A 364 12.57 -4.64 19.85
C ILE A 364 13.41 -5.81 19.32
N GLY A 365 14.35 -5.54 18.41
CA GLY A 365 15.27 -6.56 17.91
C GLY A 365 16.12 -7.17 19.00
N GLY A 366 16.59 -6.36 19.96
CA GLY A 366 17.32 -6.81 21.16
C GLY A 366 16.48 -7.71 22.07
N ILE A 367 15.21 -7.33 22.32
CA ILE A 367 14.27 -8.13 23.13
C ILE A 367 13.98 -9.47 22.45
N ILE A 368 13.71 -9.49 21.13
CA ILE A 368 13.53 -10.73 20.37
C ILE A 368 14.80 -11.60 20.45
N PHE A 369 15.98 -11.00 20.24
CA PHE A 369 17.25 -11.72 20.36
C PHE A 369 17.41 -12.37 21.73
N LEU A 370 17.18 -11.65 22.83
CA LEU A 370 17.28 -12.17 24.19
C LEU A 370 16.24 -13.28 24.44
N THR A 371 15.01 -13.10 24.02
CA THR A 371 13.95 -14.11 24.12
C THR A 371 14.35 -15.40 23.43
N LEU A 372 14.87 -15.32 22.21
CA LEU A 372 15.33 -16.47 21.45
C LEU A 372 16.63 -17.07 22.02
N ARG A 373 17.54 -16.24 22.56
CA ARG A 373 18.78 -16.69 23.20
C ARG A 373 18.51 -17.58 24.40
N PHE A 374 17.48 -17.23 25.17
CA PHE A 374 17.09 -17.95 26.38
C PHE A 374 15.92 -18.92 26.17
N SER A 375 15.53 -19.18 24.94
CA SER A 375 14.37 -20.03 24.59
C SER A 375 14.44 -21.45 25.17
N ARG A 376 15.64 -22.00 25.36
CA ARG A 376 15.83 -23.31 26.01
C ARG A 376 15.48 -23.29 27.50
N LEU A 377 15.71 -22.17 28.18
CA LEU A 377 15.36 -21.98 29.62
C LEU A 377 13.86 -21.66 29.77
N ILE A 378 13.36 -20.81 28.92
CA ILE A 378 11.94 -20.37 28.90
C ILE A 378 10.99 -21.50 28.49
N GLY A 379 11.46 -22.40 27.64
CA GLY A 379 10.65 -23.44 27.02
C GLY A 379 9.95 -22.96 25.75
N ARG A 380 9.69 -23.92 24.85
CA ARG A 380 9.20 -23.64 23.48
C ARG A 380 7.88 -22.88 23.46
N ASN A 381 6.88 -23.34 24.22
CA ASN A 381 5.54 -22.76 24.20
C ASN A 381 5.54 -21.34 24.76
N PHE A 382 6.22 -21.12 25.88
CA PHE A 382 6.33 -19.78 26.46
C PHE A 382 7.12 -18.83 25.56
N THR A 383 8.15 -19.30 24.85
CA THR A 383 8.87 -18.49 23.85
C THR A 383 7.94 -18.04 22.73
N PHE A 384 7.06 -18.92 22.22
CA PHE A 384 6.06 -18.53 21.22
C PHE A 384 5.11 -17.44 21.76
N ILE A 385 4.62 -17.60 22.99
CA ILE A 385 3.72 -16.62 23.62
C ILE A 385 4.42 -15.27 23.77
N ILE A 386 5.65 -15.25 24.28
CA ILE A 386 6.41 -14.02 24.48
C ILE A 386 6.66 -13.33 23.11
N VAL A 387 7.10 -14.08 22.11
CA VAL A 387 7.32 -13.53 20.76
C VAL A 387 6.02 -12.99 20.18
N PHE A 388 4.89 -13.69 20.35
CA PHE A 388 3.58 -13.22 19.91
C PHE A 388 3.19 -11.90 20.58
N ILE A 389 3.40 -11.78 21.90
CA ILE A 389 3.13 -10.54 22.64
C ILE A 389 4.02 -9.40 22.13
N ILE A 390 5.31 -9.65 21.88
CA ILE A 390 6.22 -8.63 21.36
C ILE A 390 5.77 -8.17 19.98
N VAL A 391 5.43 -9.09 19.07
CA VAL A 391 4.92 -8.78 17.74
C VAL A 391 3.61 -7.99 17.82
N PHE A 392 2.69 -8.39 18.69
CA PHE A 392 1.44 -7.70 18.91
C PHE A 392 1.65 -6.25 19.37
N ILE A 393 2.48 -6.05 20.40
CA ILE A 393 2.79 -4.71 20.92
C ILE A 393 3.50 -3.88 19.85
N ASP A 394 4.45 -4.46 19.12
CA ASP A 394 5.19 -3.80 18.05
C ASP A 394 4.24 -3.25 16.97
N LEU A 395 3.37 -4.10 16.42
CA LEU A 395 2.44 -3.70 15.38
C LEU A 395 1.31 -2.79 15.90
N PHE A 396 0.77 -3.10 17.08
CA PHE A 396 -0.34 -2.34 17.66
C PHE A 396 0.06 -0.90 17.98
N THR A 397 1.24 -0.70 18.58
CA THR A 397 1.71 0.64 18.93
C THR A 397 1.97 1.53 17.73
N VAL A 398 2.44 0.96 16.59
CA VAL A 398 2.61 1.72 15.36
C VAL A 398 1.26 1.98 14.69
N ASN A 399 0.40 0.96 14.59
CA ASN A 399 -0.93 1.09 13.98
C ASN A 399 -1.78 2.16 14.68
N ASN A 400 -1.71 2.22 16.02
CA ASN A 400 -2.51 3.16 16.82
C ASN A 400 -2.08 4.63 16.65
N ARG A 401 -0.94 4.90 16.01
CA ARG A 401 -0.51 6.27 15.66
C ARG A 401 -1.33 6.83 14.49
N TYR A 402 -1.77 5.95 13.57
CA TYR A 402 -2.40 6.30 12.30
C TYR A 402 -3.89 5.96 12.24
N ILE A 403 -4.44 5.35 13.29
CA ILE A 403 -5.87 5.10 13.38
C ILE A 403 -6.50 6.24 14.18
N ASP A 404 -7.23 7.07 13.48
CA ASP A 404 -8.03 8.13 14.09
C ASP A 404 -9.37 7.57 14.58
N LYS A 405 -9.63 7.68 15.89
CA LYS A 405 -10.88 7.22 16.50
C LYS A 405 -12.05 8.12 16.15
N ASP A 406 -11.78 9.37 15.87
CA ASP A 406 -12.80 10.37 15.56
C ASP A 406 -13.37 10.19 14.15
N LEU A 407 -12.69 9.40 13.31
CA LEU A 407 -13.23 8.97 12.01
C LEU A 407 -14.33 7.89 12.12
N PHE A 408 -14.48 7.27 13.29
CA PHE A 408 -15.59 6.34 13.54
C PHE A 408 -16.80 7.11 14.03
N ILE A 409 -17.59 7.61 13.08
CA ILE A 409 -18.82 8.36 13.36
C ILE A 409 -20.04 7.44 13.40
N ASP A 410 -21.07 7.84 14.16
CA ASP A 410 -22.34 7.13 14.18
C ASP A 410 -23.01 7.20 12.81
N LYS A 411 -23.59 6.08 12.35
CA LYS A 411 -24.33 6.02 11.07
C LYS A 411 -25.53 6.95 11.00
N SER A 412 -26.05 7.37 12.14
CA SER A 412 -27.16 8.33 12.24
C SER A 412 -26.74 9.76 11.91
N ILE A 413 -25.43 10.06 11.93
CA ILE A 413 -24.93 11.40 11.60
C ILE A 413 -24.96 11.56 10.08
N ASN A 414 -25.84 12.43 9.59
CA ASN A 414 -25.84 12.84 8.19
C ASN A 414 -24.63 13.74 7.93
N THR A 415 -23.60 13.18 7.31
CA THR A 415 -22.34 13.88 7.01
C THR A 415 -22.49 14.93 5.90
N TYR A 416 -23.57 14.84 5.12
CA TYR A 416 -23.82 15.72 3.96
C TYR A 416 -25.15 16.45 4.19
N GLN A 417 -25.07 17.55 4.97
CA GLN A 417 -26.22 18.43 5.15
C GLN A 417 -26.36 19.34 3.95
N LEU A 418 -27.61 19.66 3.60
CA LEU A 418 -27.92 20.67 2.59
C LEU A 418 -27.42 22.05 3.04
N SER A 419 -26.64 22.71 2.20
CA SER A 419 -26.30 24.12 2.38
C SER A 419 -27.45 25.02 1.94
N GLU A 420 -27.37 26.31 2.25
CA GLU A 420 -28.32 27.29 1.75
C GLU A 420 -28.32 27.33 0.21
N ILE A 421 -27.14 27.23 -0.40
CA ILE A 421 -26.96 27.18 -1.86
C ILE A 421 -27.63 25.94 -2.45
N ASP A 422 -27.47 24.77 -1.83
CA ASP A 422 -28.13 23.55 -2.29
C ASP A 422 -29.64 23.67 -2.25
N ASN A 423 -30.18 24.27 -1.16
CA ASN A 423 -31.63 24.49 -1.03
C ASN A 423 -32.17 25.46 -2.12
N GLU A 424 -31.42 26.49 -2.47
CA GLU A 424 -31.78 27.41 -3.54
C GLU A 424 -31.78 26.72 -4.91
N ILE A 425 -30.71 25.98 -5.22
CA ILE A 425 -30.59 25.22 -6.47
C ILE A 425 -31.72 24.19 -6.62
N LEU A 426 -32.11 23.50 -5.55
CA LEU A 426 -33.16 22.49 -5.56
C LEU A 426 -34.57 23.08 -5.81
N THR A 427 -34.74 24.38 -5.76
CA THR A 427 -36.01 25.02 -6.20
C THR A 427 -36.21 24.97 -7.71
N ASP A 428 -35.14 24.79 -8.47
CA ASP A 428 -35.20 24.62 -9.92
C ASP A 428 -35.66 23.21 -10.29
N THR A 429 -36.76 23.11 -11.01
CA THR A 429 -37.38 21.84 -11.39
C THR A 429 -36.95 21.36 -12.77
N LEU A 430 -36.07 22.08 -13.46
CA LEU A 430 -35.54 21.68 -14.76
C LEU A 430 -34.50 20.56 -14.63
N ASP A 431 -34.19 19.88 -15.73
CA ASP A 431 -33.07 18.96 -15.77
C ASP A 431 -31.76 19.73 -15.99
N TYR A 432 -30.86 19.64 -15.00
CA TYR A 432 -29.58 20.33 -15.01
C TYR A 432 -28.52 19.53 -14.25
N ARG A 433 -27.25 19.93 -14.42
CA ARG A 433 -26.14 19.49 -13.58
C ARG A 433 -25.52 20.65 -12.82
N VAL A 434 -25.02 20.34 -11.64
CA VAL A 434 -24.21 21.23 -10.81
C VAL A 434 -22.74 20.80 -10.92
N PHE A 435 -21.83 21.75 -10.99
CA PHE A 435 -20.40 21.49 -10.95
C PHE A 435 -19.73 22.33 -9.86
N ASN A 436 -19.18 21.65 -8.85
CA ASN A 436 -18.34 22.29 -7.84
C ASN A 436 -16.92 22.42 -8.40
N VAL A 437 -16.50 23.65 -8.65
CA VAL A 437 -15.21 23.95 -9.29
C VAL A 437 -14.05 23.51 -8.40
N SER A 438 -14.13 23.74 -7.10
CA SER A 438 -13.08 23.36 -6.15
C SER A 438 -12.93 21.85 -5.97
N ALA A 439 -14.04 21.13 -6.09
CA ALA A 439 -14.06 19.66 -5.99
C ALA A 439 -13.54 18.96 -7.26
N GLY A 440 -13.68 19.58 -8.41
CA GLY A 440 -13.26 19.02 -9.70
C GLY A 440 -13.72 17.57 -9.89
N LEU A 441 -12.85 16.69 -10.37
CA LEU A 441 -13.11 15.25 -10.49
C LEU A 441 -12.54 14.44 -9.31
N SER A 442 -12.26 15.05 -8.17
CA SER A 442 -11.65 14.41 -7.01
C SER A 442 -12.62 14.11 -5.87
N ASN A 443 -13.77 14.79 -5.81
CA ASN A 443 -14.74 14.66 -4.75
C ASN A 443 -16.15 14.42 -5.30
N ALA A 444 -16.94 13.59 -4.64
CA ALA A 444 -18.29 13.21 -5.03
C ALA A 444 -19.37 13.81 -4.12
N SER A 445 -19.05 14.72 -3.20
CA SER A 445 -20.01 15.30 -2.21
C SER A 445 -21.22 15.93 -2.89
N THR A 446 -21.03 16.67 -3.97
CA THR A 446 -22.12 17.30 -4.76
C THR A 446 -23.18 16.30 -5.23
N SER A 447 -22.80 15.03 -5.46
CA SER A 447 -23.70 13.98 -5.95
C SER A 447 -24.75 13.52 -4.93
N TYR A 448 -24.63 13.94 -3.65
CA TYR A 448 -25.63 13.62 -2.64
C TYR A 448 -26.94 14.37 -2.85
N HIS A 449 -26.86 15.55 -3.43
CA HIS A 449 -28.00 16.44 -3.58
C HIS A 449 -28.33 16.79 -5.02
N HIS A 450 -27.37 16.69 -5.94
CA HIS A 450 -27.50 17.16 -7.31
C HIS A 450 -27.00 16.15 -8.35
N ASN A 451 -27.58 16.18 -9.53
CA ASN A 451 -26.93 15.63 -10.71
C ASN A 451 -25.66 16.44 -10.98
N THR A 452 -24.50 15.79 -11.05
CA THR A 452 -23.22 16.50 -11.12
C THR A 452 -22.23 15.87 -12.09
N LEU A 453 -21.24 16.66 -12.52
CA LEU A 453 -20.05 16.18 -13.21
C LEU A 453 -18.93 15.81 -12.20
N ASN A 454 -19.02 16.28 -10.95
CA ASN A 454 -18.04 15.97 -9.93
C ASN A 454 -18.04 14.48 -9.60
N GLY A 455 -16.91 13.97 -9.19
CA GLY A 455 -16.79 12.62 -8.69
C GLY A 455 -15.45 11.97 -9.02
N TYR A 456 -14.97 11.17 -8.09
CA TYR A 456 -13.75 10.38 -8.28
C TYR A 456 -14.07 8.98 -8.77
N HIS A 457 -13.43 8.57 -9.85
CA HIS A 457 -13.42 7.18 -10.30
C HIS A 457 -12.07 6.83 -10.92
N ALA A 458 -11.42 5.79 -10.43
CA ALA A 458 -10.07 5.40 -10.85
C ALA A 458 -9.97 4.88 -12.31
N ALA A 459 -11.09 4.61 -12.95
CA ALA A 459 -11.20 4.17 -14.34
C ALA A 459 -12.37 4.89 -15.01
N LYS A 460 -12.32 6.23 -15.06
CA LYS A 460 -13.32 7.07 -15.73
C LYS A 460 -13.43 6.70 -17.20
N LEU A 461 -14.55 7.04 -17.84
CA LEU A 461 -14.66 6.98 -19.29
C LEU A 461 -13.60 7.91 -19.90
N ARG A 462 -12.82 7.38 -20.82
CA ARG A 462 -11.70 8.12 -21.43
C ARG A 462 -12.18 9.36 -22.16
N ARG A 463 -13.23 9.26 -22.98
CA ARG A 463 -13.80 10.40 -23.68
C ARG A 463 -14.27 11.52 -22.75
N PHE A 464 -14.82 11.15 -21.58
CA PHE A 464 -15.22 12.13 -20.56
C PHE A 464 -14.00 12.81 -19.93
N GLN A 465 -12.95 12.04 -19.58
CA GLN A 465 -11.73 12.61 -19.03
C GLN A 465 -11.05 13.55 -20.03
N GLU A 466 -10.88 13.13 -21.27
CA GLU A 466 -10.25 13.93 -22.33
C GLU A 466 -11.04 15.20 -22.65
N TYR A 467 -12.36 15.12 -22.60
CA TYR A 467 -13.24 16.27 -22.77
C TYR A 467 -13.09 17.24 -21.59
N TYR A 468 -13.04 16.72 -20.38
CA TYR A 468 -12.82 17.54 -19.17
C TYR A 468 -11.41 18.19 -19.18
N ASP A 469 -10.37 17.48 -19.58
CA ASP A 469 -9.00 18.01 -19.67
C ASP A 469 -8.94 19.16 -20.71
N TYR A 470 -9.63 19.00 -21.83
CA TYR A 470 -9.76 20.04 -22.84
C TYR A 470 -10.51 21.26 -22.31
N LEU A 471 -11.57 21.07 -21.56
CA LEU A 471 -12.37 22.07 -20.89
C LEU A 471 -11.53 22.91 -19.93
N SER A 472 -10.80 22.21 -19.05
CA SER A 472 -9.97 22.85 -18.02
C SER A 472 -8.79 23.63 -18.62
N PHE A 473 -8.25 23.17 -19.76
CA PHE A 473 -7.14 23.84 -20.44
C PHE A 473 -7.57 25.13 -21.15
N HIS A 474 -8.77 25.15 -21.73
CA HIS A 474 -9.24 26.26 -22.57
C HIS A 474 -10.20 27.22 -21.84
N ASP A 475 -10.54 26.96 -20.57
CA ASP A 475 -11.49 27.72 -19.77
C ASP A 475 -12.78 28.09 -20.52
N ASN A 476 -13.41 27.08 -21.10
CA ASN A 476 -14.46 27.26 -22.12
C ASN A 476 -15.85 26.95 -21.56
N GLU A 477 -16.61 27.99 -21.20
CA GLU A 477 -18.00 27.87 -20.70
C GLU A 477 -18.94 27.10 -21.65
N LYS A 478 -18.72 27.17 -22.96
CA LYS A 478 -19.58 26.46 -23.93
C LYS A 478 -19.52 24.94 -23.75
N LEU A 479 -18.40 24.42 -23.23
CA LEU A 479 -18.25 23.01 -22.96
C LEU A 479 -19.08 22.60 -21.73
N PHE A 480 -19.17 23.42 -20.69
CA PHE A 480 -20.07 23.18 -19.56
C PHE A 480 -21.53 23.15 -20.02
N ASN A 481 -21.92 24.10 -20.89
CA ASN A 481 -23.26 24.14 -21.47
C ASN A 481 -23.59 22.86 -22.26
N SER A 482 -22.64 22.29 -23.01
CA SER A 482 -22.83 21.04 -23.75
C SER A 482 -23.00 19.80 -22.84
N LEU A 483 -22.56 19.88 -21.59
CA LEU A 483 -22.75 18.87 -20.55
C LEU A 483 -23.96 19.16 -19.65
N ASN A 484 -24.79 20.13 -20.02
CA ASN A 484 -25.97 20.57 -19.27
C ASN A 484 -25.65 21.04 -17.84
N VAL A 485 -24.50 21.67 -17.65
CA VAL A 485 -24.14 22.32 -16.37
C VAL A 485 -24.80 23.69 -16.35
N LYS A 486 -25.70 23.89 -15.39
CA LYS A 486 -26.41 25.17 -15.17
C LYS A 486 -25.83 25.96 -14.02
N TYR A 487 -25.34 25.27 -13.00
CA TYR A 487 -24.81 25.89 -11.77
C TYR A 487 -23.34 25.52 -11.57
N LEU A 488 -22.50 26.54 -11.34
CA LEU A 488 -21.14 26.44 -10.88
C LEU A 488 -21.10 26.89 -9.41
N ILE A 489 -20.55 26.05 -8.49
CA ILE A 489 -20.48 26.34 -7.06
C ILE A 489 -19.06 26.16 -6.53
#